data_de431e0af75f381eea2ea18b8f5955e6
#
_entry.id   de431e0af75f381eea2ea18b8f5955e6
#
_cell.length_a   1.000
_cell.length_b   1.000
_cell.length_c   1.000
_cell.angle_alpha   90.00
_cell.angle_beta   90.00
_cell.angle_gamma   90.00
#
_symmetry.space_group_name_H-M   'P 1'
#
loop_
_entity.id
_entity.type
_entity.pdbx_description
1 polymer ?
#
loop_
_entity_poly.entity_id
_entity_poly.type
_entity_poly.pdbx_seq_one_letter_code
_entity_poly.pdbx_strand_id
1 'polypeptide(L)'
;MAERITAFPPVAPPGARVLILGSMPSVVSLNQGFYYAHPRNAFWRILADVYGEPLPVDIPGKVALLTRHDIALWDVLQSCERQGSLDSAIRQPTPNDFRSLFLRCSGIRQIRFNGGTAERLFMKWGRPFTEGRDCRRVPSTSPAYTISYERKLAQWRQALNYEYESL
;
A
#
# COMPACT_ATOMS: atom_id res chain seq x y z
N MET A 1 3.05 4.75 -28.07
CA MET A 1 1.93 4.73 -27.10
C MET A 1 2.30 3.83 -25.96
N ALA A 2 2.07 4.27 -24.74
CA ALA A 2 2.29 3.42 -23.57
C ALA A 2 1.23 2.31 -23.54
N GLU A 3 1.65 1.10 -23.26
CA GLU A 3 0.72 -0.02 -23.06
C GLU A 3 -0.04 0.17 -21.75
N ARG A 4 -1.28 -0.36 -21.72
CA ARG A 4 -2.05 -0.38 -20.50
C ARG A 4 -1.54 -1.51 -19.60
N ILE A 5 -1.23 -1.15 -18.36
CA ILE A 5 -0.74 -2.09 -17.36
C ILE A 5 -1.80 -2.29 -16.29
N THR A 6 -1.86 -3.50 -15.74
CA THR A 6 -2.83 -3.90 -14.73
C THR A 6 -2.11 -4.26 -13.43
N ALA A 7 -2.60 -3.72 -12.31
CA ALA A 7 -2.07 -3.98 -10.99
C ALA A 7 -2.55 -5.33 -10.44
N PHE A 8 -2.19 -5.61 -9.19
CA PHE A 8 -2.44 -6.90 -8.54
C PHE A 8 -3.81 -6.95 -7.85
N PRO A 9 -4.36 -8.16 -7.63
CA PRO A 9 -5.45 -8.33 -6.69
C PRO A 9 -5.00 -7.96 -5.28
N PRO A 10 -5.93 -7.61 -4.37
CA PRO A 10 -5.55 -7.25 -3.01
C PRO A 10 -5.04 -8.45 -2.20
N VAL A 11 -4.13 -8.20 -1.27
CA VAL A 11 -3.94 -9.10 -0.14
C VAL A 11 -4.95 -8.68 0.91
N ALA A 12 -5.92 -9.52 1.17
CA ALA A 12 -7.11 -9.13 1.95
C ALA A 12 -7.47 -10.17 3.01
N PRO A 13 -6.69 -10.26 4.10
CA PRO A 13 -7.06 -11.13 5.22
C PRO A 13 -8.44 -10.74 5.77
N PRO A 14 -9.35 -11.68 6.05
CA PRO A 14 -10.70 -11.34 6.53
C PRO A 14 -10.68 -10.52 7.82
N GLY A 15 -9.67 -10.71 8.67
CA GLY A 15 -9.51 -9.96 9.91
C GLY A 15 -8.78 -8.64 9.80
N ALA A 16 -8.50 -8.15 8.58
CA ALA A 16 -7.72 -6.94 8.38
C ALA A 16 -8.34 -5.73 9.09
N ARG A 17 -7.49 -4.95 9.73
CA ARG A 17 -7.84 -3.72 10.47
C ARG A 17 -7.22 -2.48 9.82
N VAL A 18 -6.13 -2.66 9.13
CA VAL A 18 -5.38 -1.59 8.42
C VAL A 18 -5.34 -1.93 6.95
N LEU A 19 -5.63 -0.95 6.11
CA LEU A 19 -5.40 -1.04 4.67
C LEU A 19 -4.24 -0.13 4.29
N ILE A 20 -3.21 -0.69 3.68
CA ILE A 20 -2.14 0.09 3.08
C ILE A 20 -2.40 0.18 1.59
N LEU A 21 -2.38 1.40 1.06
CA LEU A 21 -2.62 1.68 -0.36
C LEU A 21 -1.41 2.32 -1.00
N GLY A 22 -0.87 1.68 -2.05
CA GLY A 22 0.04 2.31 -2.98
C GLY A 22 -0.72 2.93 -4.16
N SER A 23 0.00 3.50 -5.11
CA SER A 23 -0.57 4.07 -6.33
C SER A 23 -0.72 3.01 -7.43
N MET A 24 0.40 2.49 -7.90
CA MET A 24 0.52 1.51 -8.97
C MET A 24 1.84 0.75 -8.82
N PRO A 25 1.91 -0.57 -9.08
CA PRO A 25 3.17 -1.31 -8.97
C PRO A 25 4.24 -0.79 -9.91
N SER A 26 5.51 -0.88 -9.47
CA SER A 26 6.67 -0.59 -10.33
C SER A 26 6.80 -1.64 -11.45
N VAL A 27 7.64 -1.33 -12.44
CA VAL A 27 7.97 -2.29 -13.51
C VAL A 27 8.55 -3.58 -12.93
N VAL A 28 9.46 -3.48 -11.95
CA VAL A 28 10.05 -4.66 -11.29
C VAL A 28 8.98 -5.49 -10.59
N SER A 29 8.05 -4.84 -9.88
CA SER A 29 6.95 -5.54 -9.20
C SER A 29 6.05 -6.25 -10.19
N LEU A 30 5.69 -5.61 -11.30
CA LEU A 30 4.88 -6.22 -12.35
C LEU A 30 5.58 -7.45 -12.95
N ASN A 31 6.88 -7.38 -13.18
CA ASN A 31 7.67 -8.50 -13.72
C ASN A 31 7.80 -9.65 -12.73
N GLN A 32 7.88 -9.36 -11.43
CA GLN A 32 8.01 -10.38 -10.38
C GLN A 32 6.66 -10.85 -9.83
N GLY A 33 5.58 -10.17 -10.17
CA GLY A 33 4.23 -10.60 -9.83
C GLY A 33 3.80 -10.33 -8.39
N PHE A 34 4.45 -9.41 -7.67
CA PHE A 34 4.02 -9.06 -6.32
C PHE A 34 4.46 -7.65 -5.90
N TYR A 35 3.83 -7.14 -4.84
CA TYR A 35 3.99 -5.78 -4.32
C TYR A 35 5.41 -5.50 -3.85
N TYR A 36 5.90 -4.31 -4.17
CA TYR A 36 7.13 -3.74 -3.64
C TYR A 36 8.35 -4.66 -3.81
N ALA A 37 8.48 -5.23 -5.00
CA ALA A 37 9.54 -6.21 -5.30
C ALA A 37 10.88 -5.57 -5.67
N HIS A 38 10.92 -4.26 -5.94
CA HIS A 38 12.18 -3.60 -6.27
C HIS A 38 13.15 -3.70 -5.09
N PRO A 39 14.43 -4.11 -5.31
CA PRO A 39 15.39 -4.34 -4.21
C PRO A 39 15.61 -3.15 -3.29
N ARG A 40 15.47 -1.93 -3.81
CA ARG A 40 15.65 -0.70 -3.03
C ARG A 40 14.36 -0.12 -2.45
N ASN A 41 13.22 -0.78 -2.67
CA ASN A 41 11.98 -0.37 -2.02
C ASN A 41 12.01 -0.84 -0.56
N ALA A 42 11.78 0.08 0.36
CA ALA A 42 11.93 -0.18 1.79
C ALA A 42 10.71 -0.83 2.44
N PHE A 43 9.64 -1.11 1.69
CA PHE A 43 8.35 -1.51 2.27
C PHE A 43 8.46 -2.74 3.19
N TRP A 44 8.99 -3.85 2.68
CA TRP A 44 9.06 -5.10 3.45
C TRP A 44 10.03 -5.00 4.62
N ARG A 45 11.12 -4.27 4.44
CA ARG A 45 12.07 -4.01 5.53
C ARG A 45 11.42 -3.17 6.63
N ILE A 46 10.64 -2.16 6.25
CA ILE A 46 9.92 -1.33 7.22
C ILE A 46 8.93 -2.17 8.02
N LEU A 47 8.10 -2.99 7.37
CA LEU A 47 7.15 -3.83 8.08
C LEU A 47 7.84 -4.82 9.01
N ALA A 48 8.91 -5.47 8.55
CA ALA A 48 9.68 -6.39 9.39
C ALA A 48 10.22 -5.67 10.63
N ASP A 49 10.80 -4.49 10.46
CA ASP A 49 11.36 -3.72 11.57
C ASP A 49 10.29 -3.18 12.53
N VAL A 50 9.13 -2.75 12.00
CA VAL A 50 8.02 -2.28 12.84
C VAL A 50 7.53 -3.39 13.77
N TYR A 51 7.43 -4.60 13.27
CA TYR A 51 6.86 -5.73 14.02
C TYR A 51 7.92 -6.64 14.65
N GLY A 52 9.20 -6.32 14.52
CA GLY A 52 10.27 -7.11 15.09
C GLY A 52 10.35 -8.53 14.52
N GLU A 53 10.07 -8.70 13.24
CA GLU A 53 10.08 -9.98 12.55
C GLU A 53 11.21 -10.05 11.53
N PRO A 54 11.66 -11.26 11.15
CA PRO A 54 12.64 -11.41 10.07
C PRO A 54 12.08 -10.87 8.74
N LEU A 55 12.98 -10.35 7.90
CA LEU A 55 12.61 -9.92 6.56
C LEU A 55 12.07 -11.12 5.75
N PRO A 56 10.83 -11.04 5.24
CA PRO A 56 10.29 -12.13 4.42
C PRO A 56 11.07 -12.26 3.11
N VAL A 57 11.33 -13.50 2.69
CA VAL A 57 12.18 -13.78 1.52
C VAL A 57 11.40 -14.24 0.29
N ASP A 58 10.11 -14.56 0.44
CA ASP A 58 9.25 -15.03 -0.65
C ASP A 58 7.82 -14.48 -0.51
N ILE A 59 7.01 -14.71 -1.53
CA ILE A 59 5.62 -14.24 -1.54
C ILE A 59 4.81 -14.85 -0.40
N PRO A 60 4.83 -16.17 -0.13
CA PRO A 60 4.10 -16.71 0.99
C PRO A 60 4.51 -16.10 2.35
N GLY A 61 5.78 -15.81 2.55
CA GLY A 61 6.28 -15.15 3.76
C GLY A 61 5.77 -13.72 3.88
N LYS A 62 5.70 -12.99 2.78
CA LYS A 62 5.14 -11.63 2.72
C LYS A 62 3.65 -11.62 3.06
N VAL A 63 2.88 -12.54 2.47
CA VAL A 63 1.46 -12.67 2.77
C VAL A 63 1.24 -13.05 4.24
N ALA A 64 2.05 -13.96 4.76
CA ALA A 64 1.96 -14.39 6.16
C ALA A 64 2.25 -13.22 7.13
N LEU A 65 3.23 -12.38 6.83
CA LEU A 65 3.54 -11.19 7.64
C LEU A 65 2.33 -10.25 7.71
N LEU A 66 1.73 -9.94 6.57
CA LEU A 66 0.54 -9.09 6.51
C LEU A 66 -0.63 -9.70 7.30
N THR A 67 -0.87 -10.98 7.12
CA THR A 67 -1.98 -11.69 7.75
C THR A 67 -1.83 -11.72 9.28
N ARG A 68 -0.61 -11.98 9.78
CA ARG A 68 -0.37 -12.00 11.23
C ARG A 68 -0.65 -10.66 11.90
N HIS A 69 -0.50 -9.56 11.16
CA HIS A 69 -0.66 -8.20 11.70
C HIS A 69 -1.96 -7.52 11.23
N ASP A 70 -2.89 -8.30 10.69
CA ASP A 70 -4.21 -7.83 10.26
C ASP A 70 -4.13 -6.67 9.25
N ILE A 71 -3.22 -6.77 8.30
CA ILE A 71 -2.98 -5.76 7.27
C ILE A 71 -3.47 -6.25 5.92
N ALA A 72 -4.35 -5.46 5.29
CA ALA A 72 -4.68 -5.58 3.88
C ALA A 72 -3.75 -4.68 3.05
N LEU A 73 -3.41 -5.13 1.85
CA LEU A 73 -2.51 -4.40 0.96
C LEU A 73 -3.10 -4.34 -0.43
N TRP A 74 -3.14 -3.16 -1.01
CA TRP A 74 -3.62 -2.94 -2.37
C TRP A 74 -3.00 -1.68 -2.97
N ASP A 75 -3.30 -1.43 -4.24
CA ASP A 75 -3.03 -0.15 -4.90
C ASP A 75 -4.36 0.56 -5.17
N VAL A 76 -4.31 1.89 -5.27
CA VAL A 76 -5.49 2.67 -5.62
C VAL A 76 -5.95 2.35 -7.03
N LEU A 77 -5.00 2.15 -7.96
CA LEU A 77 -5.31 1.92 -9.36
C LEU A 77 -5.38 0.43 -9.69
N GLN A 78 -6.42 0.04 -10.42
CA GLN A 78 -6.52 -1.26 -11.06
C GLN A 78 -5.63 -1.33 -12.29
N SER A 79 -5.60 -0.25 -13.06
CA SER A 79 -4.85 -0.19 -14.31
C SER A 79 -4.59 1.26 -14.72
N CYS A 80 -3.59 1.45 -15.56
CA CYS A 80 -3.29 2.75 -16.16
C CYS A 80 -2.38 2.55 -17.38
N GLU A 81 -2.11 3.65 -18.08
CA GLU A 81 -1.04 3.73 -19.07
C GLU A 81 0.16 4.40 -18.40
N ARG A 82 1.34 3.78 -18.51
CA ARG A 82 2.55 4.34 -17.90
C ARG A 82 3.79 3.72 -18.53
N GLN A 83 4.74 4.55 -18.90
CA GLN A 83 6.11 4.13 -19.21
C GLN A 83 6.97 4.24 -17.95
N GLY A 84 7.73 3.19 -17.64
CA GLY A 84 8.56 3.15 -16.44
C GLY A 84 7.74 3.03 -15.16
N SER A 85 8.28 3.56 -14.06
CA SER A 85 7.71 3.34 -12.71
C SER A 85 7.33 4.63 -11.99
N LEU A 86 7.53 5.80 -12.59
CA LEU A 86 7.26 7.08 -11.93
C LEU A 86 5.74 7.36 -11.85
N ASP A 87 5.28 7.78 -10.69
CA ASP A 87 3.89 8.18 -10.50
C ASP A 87 3.48 9.35 -11.40
N SER A 88 4.39 10.26 -11.69
CA SER A 88 4.15 11.40 -12.59
C SER A 88 3.86 10.99 -14.04
N ALA A 89 4.22 9.76 -14.41
CA ALA A 89 3.97 9.22 -15.75
C ALA A 89 2.63 8.50 -15.90
N ILE A 90 1.86 8.38 -14.81
CA ILE A 90 0.55 7.72 -14.84
C ILE A 90 -0.42 8.51 -15.72
N ARG A 91 -1.05 7.81 -16.67
CA ARG A 91 -2.07 8.36 -17.58
C ARG A 91 -3.26 7.40 -17.65
N GLN A 92 -4.44 7.93 -17.90
CA GLN A 92 -5.68 7.15 -18.06
C GLN A 92 -5.92 6.17 -16.92
N PRO A 93 -5.92 6.64 -15.66
CA PRO A 93 -6.04 5.75 -14.51
C PRO A 93 -7.47 5.21 -14.37
N THR A 94 -7.57 3.92 -14.01
CA THR A 94 -8.82 3.28 -13.61
C THR A 94 -8.67 2.84 -12.15
N PRO A 95 -9.56 3.28 -11.23
CA PRO A 95 -9.47 2.92 -9.83
C PRO A 95 -9.89 1.48 -9.57
N ASN A 96 -9.41 0.92 -8.47
CA ASN A 96 -9.88 -0.34 -7.96
C ASN A 96 -11.28 -0.22 -7.33
N ASP A 97 -11.95 -1.35 -7.16
CA ASP A 97 -13.25 -1.44 -6.51
C ASP A 97 -13.09 -1.50 -4.99
N PHE A 98 -12.98 -0.33 -4.37
CA PHE A 98 -12.80 -0.23 -2.90
C PHE A 98 -14.01 -0.75 -2.14
N ARG A 99 -15.21 -0.59 -2.68
CA ARG A 99 -16.41 -1.08 -2.02
C ARG A 99 -16.36 -2.59 -1.80
N SER A 100 -15.94 -3.33 -2.82
CA SER A 100 -15.77 -4.77 -2.74
C SER A 100 -14.78 -5.15 -1.63
N LEU A 101 -13.64 -4.44 -1.54
CA LEU A 101 -12.66 -4.70 -0.49
C LEU A 101 -13.21 -4.45 0.90
N PHE A 102 -13.87 -3.31 1.12
CA PHE A 102 -14.40 -2.97 2.45
C PHE A 102 -15.58 -3.86 2.87
N LEU A 103 -16.32 -4.42 1.93
CA LEU A 103 -17.32 -5.44 2.23
C LEU A 103 -16.65 -6.76 2.65
N ARG A 104 -15.57 -7.13 1.99
CA ARG A 104 -14.80 -8.35 2.26
C ARG A 104 -14.00 -8.27 3.57
N CYS A 105 -13.48 -7.08 3.89
CA CYS A 105 -12.69 -6.80 5.07
C CYS A 105 -13.38 -5.71 5.89
N SER A 106 -14.50 -6.04 6.49
CA SER A 106 -15.38 -5.06 7.18
C SER A 106 -14.76 -4.48 8.46
N GLY A 107 -13.68 -5.09 8.97
CA GLY A 107 -12.97 -4.61 10.16
C GLY A 107 -11.96 -3.51 9.94
N ILE A 108 -11.72 -3.08 8.68
CA ILE A 108 -10.75 -2.04 8.40
C ILE A 108 -11.20 -0.71 9.00
N ARG A 109 -10.39 -0.17 9.90
CA ARG A 109 -10.62 1.12 10.57
C ARG A 109 -9.55 2.15 10.25
N GLN A 110 -8.44 1.74 9.66
CA GLN A 110 -7.31 2.61 9.34
C GLN A 110 -6.93 2.43 7.89
N ILE A 111 -6.69 3.56 7.20
CA ILE A 111 -6.13 3.56 5.85
C ILE A 111 -4.81 4.32 5.89
N ARG A 112 -3.76 3.70 5.35
CA ARG A 112 -2.42 4.30 5.29
C ARG A 112 -2.00 4.42 3.83
N PHE A 113 -1.78 5.65 3.38
CA PHE A 113 -1.37 5.92 2.00
C PHE A 113 0.14 5.91 1.89
N ASN A 114 0.67 5.01 1.11
CA ASN A 114 2.10 4.93 0.83
C ASN A 114 2.49 6.01 -0.18
N GLY A 115 2.73 7.21 0.34
CA GLY A 115 3.09 8.39 -0.42
C GLY A 115 1.92 9.28 -0.82
N GLY A 116 2.25 10.50 -1.28
CA GLY A 116 1.27 11.53 -1.59
C GLY A 116 0.42 11.23 -2.82
N THR A 117 0.96 10.53 -3.82
CA THR A 117 0.20 10.18 -5.02
C THR A 117 -0.93 9.21 -4.69
N ALA A 118 -0.65 8.20 -3.84
CA ALA A 118 -1.69 7.26 -3.40
C ALA A 118 -2.82 7.99 -2.69
N GLU A 119 -2.50 8.91 -1.79
CA GLU A 119 -3.50 9.71 -1.08
C GLU A 119 -4.34 10.54 -2.05
N ARG A 120 -3.70 11.28 -2.94
CA ARG A 120 -4.40 12.15 -3.89
C ARG A 120 -5.34 11.37 -4.80
N LEU A 121 -4.87 10.25 -5.33
CA LEU A 121 -5.68 9.40 -6.20
C LEU A 121 -6.85 8.78 -5.43
N PHE A 122 -6.62 8.29 -4.22
CA PHE A 122 -7.70 7.73 -3.42
C PHE A 122 -8.79 8.77 -3.13
N MET A 123 -8.41 9.99 -2.78
CA MET A 123 -9.38 11.06 -2.49
C MET A 123 -10.25 11.41 -3.69
N LYS A 124 -9.77 11.15 -4.90
CA LYS A 124 -10.57 11.37 -6.12
C LYS A 124 -11.74 10.40 -6.23
N TRP A 125 -11.55 9.12 -5.88
CA TRP A 125 -12.57 8.08 -6.07
C TRP A 125 -13.07 7.45 -4.78
N GLY A 126 -12.26 7.46 -3.74
CA GLY A 126 -12.51 6.72 -2.50
C GLY A 126 -12.90 7.58 -1.31
N ARG A 127 -13.10 8.88 -1.51
CA ARG A 127 -13.41 9.81 -0.40
C ARG A 127 -14.54 9.33 0.50
N PRO A 128 -15.67 8.78 -0.01
CA PRO A 128 -16.73 8.28 0.86
C PRO A 128 -16.28 7.19 1.83
N PHE A 129 -15.25 6.42 1.48
CA PHE A 129 -14.74 5.34 2.33
C PHE A 129 -13.83 5.83 3.46
N THR A 130 -13.48 7.11 3.50
CA THR A 130 -12.70 7.70 4.60
C THR A 130 -13.57 7.94 5.83
N GLU A 131 -14.88 8.02 5.67
CA GLU A 131 -15.80 8.28 6.76
C GLU A 131 -15.76 7.14 7.79
N GLY A 132 -15.58 7.51 9.07
CA GLY A 132 -15.44 6.54 10.14
C GLY A 132 -14.12 5.80 10.19
N ARG A 133 -13.12 6.20 9.38
CA ARG A 133 -11.79 5.59 9.35
C ARG A 133 -10.72 6.63 9.59
N ASP A 134 -9.64 6.20 10.24
CA ASP A 134 -8.46 7.04 10.44
C ASP A 134 -7.55 6.91 9.21
N CYS A 135 -7.46 7.99 8.44
CA CYS A 135 -6.72 8.01 7.18
C CYS A 135 -5.49 8.89 7.30
N ARG A 136 -4.31 8.33 7.01
CA ARG A 136 -3.03 9.04 7.13
C ARG A 136 -2.12 8.71 5.97
N ARG A 137 -1.42 9.74 5.48
CA ARG A 137 -0.29 9.54 4.57
C ARG A 137 0.95 9.17 5.35
N VAL A 138 1.71 8.21 4.84
CA VAL A 138 3.04 7.85 5.32
C VAL A 138 4.06 8.11 4.22
N PRO A 139 5.36 8.26 4.55
CA PRO A 139 6.37 8.49 3.52
C PRO A 139 6.42 7.35 2.52
N SER A 140 6.54 7.68 1.23
CA SER A 140 6.71 6.67 0.19
C SER A 140 7.91 5.78 0.49
N THR A 141 7.71 4.48 0.36
CA THR A 141 8.79 3.48 0.50
C THR A 141 9.67 3.38 -0.74
N SER A 142 9.28 4.04 -1.83
CA SER A 142 10.06 4.07 -3.07
C SER A 142 11.43 4.73 -2.86
N PRO A 143 12.49 4.22 -3.52
CA PRO A 143 13.80 4.89 -3.51
C PRO A 143 13.76 6.27 -4.16
N ALA A 144 12.73 6.60 -4.93
CA ALA A 144 12.55 7.94 -5.50
C ALA A 144 12.26 9.00 -4.44
N TYR A 145 11.75 8.61 -3.27
CA TYR A 145 11.56 9.51 -2.13
C TYR A 145 12.77 9.41 -1.20
N THR A 146 13.62 10.43 -1.19
CA THR A 146 15.00 10.34 -0.75
C THR A 146 15.27 10.74 0.71
N ILE A 147 14.29 10.73 1.60
CA ILE A 147 14.56 10.87 3.03
C ILE A 147 15.21 9.59 3.57
N SER A 148 15.89 9.68 4.73
CA SER A 148 16.60 8.54 5.31
C SER A 148 15.66 7.41 5.67
N TYR A 149 16.19 6.17 5.68
CA TYR A 149 15.44 4.99 6.11
C TYR A 149 14.91 5.16 7.55
N GLU A 150 15.75 5.66 8.45
CA GLU A 150 15.36 5.86 9.85
C GLU A 150 14.17 6.80 10.00
N ARG A 151 14.11 7.83 9.18
CA ARG A 151 12.96 8.76 9.17
C ARG A 151 11.71 8.10 8.60
N LYS A 152 11.84 7.33 7.53
CA LYS A 152 10.72 6.54 6.99
C LYS A 152 10.20 5.58 8.04
N LEU A 153 11.09 4.81 8.64
CA LEU A 153 10.74 3.81 9.65
C LEU A 153 10.00 4.44 10.83
N ALA A 154 10.49 5.54 11.35
CA ALA A 154 9.88 6.22 12.50
C ALA A 154 8.43 6.63 12.21
N GLN A 155 8.18 7.19 11.03
CA GLN A 155 6.84 7.65 10.65
C GLN A 155 5.90 6.46 10.37
N TRP A 156 6.39 5.41 9.73
CA TRP A 156 5.62 4.19 9.50
C TRP A 156 5.27 3.50 10.81
N ARG A 157 6.24 3.41 11.74
CA ARG A 157 6.00 2.81 13.06
C ARG A 157 4.91 3.55 13.80
N GLN A 158 4.95 4.88 13.81
CA GLN A 158 3.92 5.69 14.45
C GLN A 158 2.54 5.46 13.82
N ALA A 159 2.48 5.37 12.49
CA ALA A 159 1.22 5.20 11.77
C ALA A 159 0.61 3.81 11.93
N LEU A 160 1.45 2.77 12.03
CA LEU A 160 0.99 1.37 12.15
C LEU A 160 0.72 0.97 13.59
N ASN A 161 1.40 1.55 14.56
CA ASN A 161 1.21 1.27 15.98
C ASN A 161 0.19 2.21 16.64
N TYR A 162 -0.49 3.02 15.83
CA TYR A 162 -1.55 3.88 16.33
C TYR A 162 -2.74 3.01 16.75
N GLU A 163 -2.96 2.91 18.05
CA GLU A 163 -4.17 2.30 18.56
C GLU A 163 -5.31 3.30 18.41
N TYR A 164 -6.29 2.92 17.60
CA TYR A 164 -7.54 3.65 17.55
C TYR A 164 -8.24 3.41 18.87
N GLU A 165 -8.12 4.34 19.81
CA GLU A 165 -8.93 4.32 21.01
C GLU A 165 -10.38 4.55 20.58
N SER A 166 -11.15 3.46 20.57
CA SER A 166 -12.59 3.57 20.44
C SER A 166 -13.10 4.25 21.70
N LEU A 167 -13.38 5.50 21.56
CA LEU A 167 -14.10 6.24 22.59
C LEU A 167 -15.54 5.71 22.70
#